data_43f89227dff97ea8a87ef56706a4545b
#
_entry.id   43f89227dff97ea8a87ef56706a4545b
#
_cell.length_a   1.000
_cell.length_b   1.000
_cell.length_c   1.000
_cell.angle_alpha   90.00
_cell.angle_beta   90.00
_cell.angle_gamma   90.00
#
_symmetry.space_group_name_H-M   'P 1'
#
loop_
_entity.id
_entity.type
_entity.pdbx_description
1 polymer ?
#
loop_
_entity_poly.entity_id
_entity_poly.type
_entity_poly.pdbx_seq_one_letter_code
_entity_poly.pdbx_strand_id
1 'polypeptide(L)'
;MSKAQKAEKGTLKKVLNYLRPYWALVALSILLSAAVVGLTLYVPVLIGRAIDHIIGPGQVDFAAIMALLVRIGVIVAATAGIQWLVNSINNKITYQVVRDVRDQAFRRLQILPLSYIDSHPVGGIVSQVIADVDQFTDGLLLGFTQLFTGVVTILGTLGFMLSIRPGIAAVVVVLTPLSFVVARFIATHTYSFFKQQSETRGEQTAFIDEMLGNQKVVKAFGQEAKNVEKFDEINERLGKCSLKSIFYSSLTNPCTRFVNNVVYAAVALAGALVCVASAGTAAPFTVGSLSALLSYANQYTKPFNEISGVVTELQNALACASRVFKLIAEPPQAPDDRDARVLENAAGQVDIDRAAFAYSPDRPLIENLNLHVKPGQRIAIVGPTGCGKTTLINLLMRFYDVDAGAVSVEGTDVRHITRRSLRANYGMVLQETWLKAGTVRENLILGKPDATDEEIVAACKAAHAHSFIKRLPDGYDTVIGEDGGQLSQGQKQLLCIARIMLCLPPMLILDEATSSIDTRTEIRIQKAFNTMMEGRTTFIVAHRLSTIREADVILVMRDGHIVEQGDHETLLQKNGFYAKLYNSQFAA
;
A
#
# COMPACT_ATOMS: atom_id res chain seq x y z
N MET A 1 0.84 24.81 -17.68
CA MET A 1 0.40 23.60 -16.96
C MET A 1 1.48 23.22 -15.97
N SER A 2 1.16 23.14 -14.69
CA SER A 2 2.11 22.72 -13.64
C SER A 2 2.55 21.26 -13.82
N LYS A 3 3.72 20.87 -13.24
CA LYS A 3 4.17 19.45 -13.24
C LYS A 3 3.11 18.50 -12.68
N ALA A 4 2.32 18.96 -11.69
CA ALA A 4 1.21 18.22 -11.10
C ALA A 4 0.09 17.93 -12.12
N GLN A 5 -0.34 18.92 -12.90
CA GLN A 5 -1.36 18.74 -13.94
C GLN A 5 -0.95 17.80 -15.09
N LYS A 6 0.37 17.73 -15.40
CA LYS A 6 0.90 16.76 -16.39
C LYS A 6 0.91 15.33 -15.82
N ALA A 7 1.21 15.17 -14.52
CA ALA A 7 1.17 13.88 -13.85
C ALA A 7 -0.26 13.32 -13.75
N GLU A 8 -1.25 14.16 -13.43
CA GLU A 8 -2.67 13.78 -13.40
C GLU A 8 -3.18 13.31 -14.78
N LYS A 9 -2.83 14.02 -15.87
CA LYS A 9 -3.22 13.59 -17.23
C LYS A 9 -2.62 12.24 -17.64
N GLY A 10 -1.38 11.95 -17.25
CA GLY A 10 -0.74 10.67 -17.50
C GLY A 10 -1.43 9.52 -16.75
N THR A 11 -1.83 9.78 -15.50
CA THR A 11 -2.53 8.83 -14.65
C THR A 11 -3.92 8.53 -15.17
N LEU A 12 -4.69 9.56 -15.55
CA LEU A 12 -6.02 9.39 -16.15
C LEU A 12 -5.97 8.52 -17.41
N LYS A 13 -4.98 8.72 -18.29
CA LYS A 13 -4.80 7.88 -19.48
C LYS A 13 -4.53 6.42 -19.13
N LYS A 14 -3.74 6.15 -18.08
CA LYS A 14 -3.51 4.78 -17.59
C LYS A 14 -4.80 4.16 -17.06
N VAL A 15 -5.56 4.89 -16.25
CA VAL A 15 -6.88 4.45 -15.74
C VAL A 15 -7.81 4.09 -16.89
N LEU A 16 -7.91 4.95 -17.91
CA LEU A 16 -8.74 4.68 -19.10
C LEU A 16 -8.27 3.43 -19.87
N ASN A 17 -6.97 3.14 -19.89
CA ASN A 17 -6.47 1.90 -20.49
C ASN A 17 -6.93 0.65 -19.71
N TYR A 18 -6.98 0.69 -18.37
CA TYR A 18 -7.53 -0.40 -17.56
C TYR A 18 -9.02 -0.58 -17.75
N LEU A 19 -9.77 0.49 -18.12
CA LEU A 19 -11.18 0.43 -18.44
C LEU A 19 -11.45 -0.12 -19.85
N ARG A 20 -10.45 -0.13 -20.74
CA ARG A 20 -10.61 -0.53 -22.13
C ARG A 20 -11.24 -1.92 -22.33
N PRO A 21 -10.90 -2.96 -21.58
CA PRO A 21 -11.56 -4.28 -21.70
C PRO A 21 -13.05 -4.24 -21.36
N TYR A 22 -13.48 -3.25 -20.58
CA TYR A 22 -14.84 -3.12 -20.05
C TYR A 22 -15.70 -2.07 -20.77
N TRP A 23 -15.22 -1.52 -21.91
CA TRP A 23 -15.91 -0.42 -22.63
C TRP A 23 -17.37 -0.69 -22.93
N ALA A 24 -17.71 -1.94 -23.28
CA ALA A 24 -19.10 -2.31 -23.55
C ALA A 24 -19.97 -2.16 -22.29
N LEU A 25 -19.47 -2.57 -21.13
CA LEU A 25 -20.16 -2.43 -19.85
C LEU A 25 -20.25 -0.95 -19.43
N VAL A 26 -19.18 -0.17 -19.66
CA VAL A 26 -19.16 1.28 -19.38
C VAL A 26 -20.21 1.99 -20.26
N ALA A 27 -20.24 1.71 -21.56
CA ALA A 27 -21.23 2.28 -22.47
C ALA A 27 -22.66 1.90 -22.08
N LEU A 28 -22.89 0.64 -21.70
CA LEU A 28 -24.19 0.17 -21.21
C LEU A 28 -24.58 0.88 -19.91
N SER A 29 -23.65 1.04 -18.96
CA SER A 29 -23.91 1.77 -17.71
C SER A 29 -24.30 3.22 -17.95
N ILE A 30 -23.61 3.90 -18.88
CA ILE A 30 -23.93 5.29 -19.28
C ILE A 30 -25.33 5.37 -19.87
N LEU A 31 -25.66 4.48 -20.79
CA LEU A 31 -26.98 4.45 -21.45
C LEU A 31 -28.09 4.16 -20.45
N LEU A 32 -27.92 3.20 -19.56
CA LEU A 32 -28.87 2.89 -18.51
C LEU A 32 -28.99 4.04 -17.49
N SER A 33 -27.88 4.70 -17.13
CA SER A 33 -27.95 5.89 -16.27
C SER A 33 -28.71 7.05 -16.91
N ALA A 34 -28.54 7.27 -18.21
CA ALA A 34 -29.32 8.27 -18.95
C ALA A 34 -30.82 7.90 -18.97
N ALA A 35 -31.15 6.62 -19.13
CA ALA A 35 -32.53 6.15 -19.05
C ALA A 35 -33.15 6.36 -17.65
N VAL A 36 -32.38 6.04 -16.57
CA VAL A 36 -32.80 6.32 -15.18
C VAL A 36 -33.09 7.78 -14.97
N VAL A 37 -32.20 8.69 -15.42
CA VAL A 37 -32.40 10.12 -15.29
C VAL A 37 -33.62 10.56 -16.09
N GLY A 38 -33.80 10.12 -17.34
CA GLY A 38 -34.94 10.44 -18.17
C GLY A 38 -36.28 10.02 -17.53
N LEU A 39 -36.36 8.80 -17.02
CA LEU A 39 -37.55 8.30 -16.31
C LEU A 39 -37.79 9.08 -15.01
N THR A 40 -36.75 9.37 -14.24
CA THR A 40 -36.87 10.14 -13.00
C THR A 40 -37.35 11.57 -13.28
N LEU A 41 -36.85 12.21 -14.35
CA LEU A 41 -37.27 13.55 -14.76
C LEU A 41 -38.68 13.60 -15.39
N TYR A 42 -39.19 12.48 -15.85
CA TYR A 42 -40.56 12.42 -16.36
C TYR A 42 -41.64 12.38 -15.26
N VAL A 43 -41.29 11.91 -14.07
CA VAL A 43 -42.21 11.83 -12.92
C VAL A 43 -42.82 13.19 -12.53
N PRO A 44 -42.05 14.31 -12.38
CA PRO A 44 -42.61 15.62 -12.09
C PRO A 44 -43.66 16.09 -13.10
N VAL A 45 -43.51 15.76 -14.40
CA VAL A 45 -44.51 16.08 -15.41
C VAL A 45 -45.82 15.34 -15.15
N LEU A 46 -45.76 14.07 -14.80
CA LEU A 46 -46.97 13.28 -14.47
C LEU A 46 -47.63 13.78 -13.20
N ILE A 47 -46.85 14.16 -12.18
CA ILE A 47 -47.35 14.77 -10.94
C ILE A 47 -48.06 16.10 -11.28
N GLY A 48 -47.42 16.94 -12.11
CA GLY A 48 -48.03 18.17 -12.58
C GLY A 48 -49.38 17.96 -13.28
N ARG A 49 -49.46 16.98 -14.19
CA ARG A 49 -50.73 16.61 -14.83
C ARG A 49 -51.76 16.10 -13.84
N ALA A 50 -51.35 15.33 -12.82
CA ALA A 50 -52.29 14.90 -11.79
C ALA A 50 -52.85 16.07 -10.97
N ILE A 51 -52.02 17.09 -10.68
CA ILE A 51 -52.46 18.33 -10.01
C ILE A 51 -53.47 19.07 -10.89
N ASP A 52 -53.27 19.13 -12.19
CA ASP A 52 -54.16 19.80 -13.12
C ASP A 52 -55.57 19.13 -13.25
N HIS A 53 -55.72 17.85 -12.82
CA HIS A 53 -57.00 17.16 -12.69
C HIS A 53 -57.74 17.46 -11.36
N ILE A 54 -57.17 18.31 -10.48
CA ILE A 54 -57.77 18.79 -9.25
C ILE A 54 -58.31 20.20 -9.54
N ILE A 55 -59.50 20.29 -10.11
CA ILE A 55 -60.05 21.55 -10.64
C ILE A 55 -60.63 22.42 -9.52
N GLY A 56 -61.20 21.84 -8.49
CA GLY A 56 -61.77 22.55 -7.34
C GLY A 56 -62.52 21.64 -6.37
N PRO A 57 -63.10 22.20 -5.28
CA PRO A 57 -63.85 21.42 -4.32
C PRO A 57 -65.03 20.69 -5.01
N GLY A 58 -65.02 19.35 -4.90
CA GLY A 58 -66.03 18.48 -5.52
C GLY A 58 -65.88 18.23 -7.04
N GLN A 59 -64.85 18.75 -7.69
CA GLN A 59 -64.56 18.56 -9.12
C GLN A 59 -63.18 17.90 -9.31
N VAL A 60 -62.96 16.76 -8.69
CA VAL A 60 -61.71 15.98 -8.78
C VAL A 60 -61.94 14.75 -9.67
N ASP A 61 -61.14 14.61 -10.73
CA ASP A 61 -61.19 13.44 -11.61
C ASP A 61 -60.31 12.32 -11.01
N PHE A 62 -60.88 11.56 -10.08
CA PHE A 62 -60.20 10.44 -9.42
C PHE A 62 -59.78 9.34 -10.41
N ALA A 63 -60.48 9.12 -11.50
CA ALA A 63 -60.16 8.08 -12.47
C ALA A 63 -58.87 8.43 -13.24
N ALA A 64 -58.75 9.69 -13.70
CA ALA A 64 -57.56 10.18 -14.37
C ALA A 64 -56.33 10.21 -13.41
N ILE A 65 -56.53 10.67 -12.16
CA ILE A 65 -55.47 10.69 -11.13
C ILE A 65 -55.00 9.26 -10.83
N MET A 66 -55.90 8.30 -10.64
CA MET A 66 -55.54 6.91 -10.39
C MET A 66 -54.72 6.30 -11.54
N ALA A 67 -55.12 6.55 -12.78
CA ALA A 67 -54.35 6.12 -13.96
C ALA A 67 -52.92 6.71 -14.00
N LEU A 68 -52.76 7.98 -13.61
CA LEU A 68 -51.46 8.64 -13.52
C LEU A 68 -50.63 8.08 -12.37
N LEU A 69 -51.22 7.80 -11.21
CA LEU A 69 -50.53 7.19 -10.06
C LEU A 69 -50.00 5.79 -10.38
N VAL A 70 -50.81 4.98 -11.09
CA VAL A 70 -50.36 3.66 -11.56
C VAL A 70 -49.18 3.78 -12.51
N ARG A 71 -49.22 4.75 -13.47
CA ARG A 71 -48.10 5.02 -14.38
C ARG A 71 -46.85 5.45 -13.63
N ILE A 72 -46.98 6.34 -12.66
CA ILE A 72 -45.85 6.75 -11.78
C ILE A 72 -45.30 5.55 -11.04
N GLY A 73 -46.13 4.69 -10.46
CA GLY A 73 -45.72 3.48 -9.77
C GLY A 73 -44.90 2.54 -10.66
N VAL A 74 -45.36 2.33 -11.90
CA VAL A 74 -44.62 1.51 -12.88
C VAL A 74 -43.26 2.13 -13.24
N ILE A 75 -43.23 3.45 -13.48
CA ILE A 75 -41.99 4.16 -13.80
C ILE A 75 -40.99 4.08 -12.63
N VAL A 76 -41.46 4.31 -11.41
CA VAL A 76 -40.62 4.24 -10.21
C VAL A 76 -40.04 2.81 -10.03
N ALA A 77 -40.86 1.78 -10.20
CA ALA A 77 -40.43 0.39 -10.12
C ALA A 77 -39.38 0.04 -11.21
N ALA A 78 -39.65 0.47 -12.46
CA ALA A 78 -38.73 0.32 -13.57
C ALA A 78 -37.39 1.06 -13.31
N THR A 79 -37.46 2.29 -12.82
CA THR A 79 -36.29 3.12 -12.48
C THR A 79 -35.44 2.44 -11.38
N ALA A 80 -36.08 1.90 -10.33
CA ALA A 80 -35.41 1.18 -9.26
C ALA A 80 -34.69 -0.05 -9.78
N GLY A 81 -35.32 -0.85 -10.63
CA GLY A 81 -34.71 -2.03 -11.26
C GLY A 81 -33.51 -1.68 -12.15
N ILE A 82 -33.66 -0.64 -13.00
CA ILE A 82 -32.55 -0.19 -13.85
C ILE A 82 -31.42 0.40 -13.01
N GLN A 83 -31.70 1.16 -11.95
CA GLN A 83 -30.70 1.72 -11.04
C GLN A 83 -29.91 0.61 -10.33
N TRP A 84 -30.59 -0.44 -9.87
CA TRP A 84 -29.92 -1.61 -9.30
C TRP A 84 -28.96 -2.25 -10.30
N LEU A 85 -29.38 -2.40 -11.57
CA LEU A 85 -28.53 -2.95 -12.63
C LEU A 85 -27.31 -2.05 -12.91
N VAL A 86 -27.50 -0.71 -12.97
CA VAL A 86 -26.40 0.25 -13.13
C VAL A 86 -25.38 0.11 -12.00
N ASN A 87 -25.84 0.09 -10.76
CA ASN A 87 -24.97 -0.06 -9.60
C ASN A 87 -24.20 -1.40 -9.64
N SER A 88 -24.89 -2.48 -10.03
CA SER A 88 -24.28 -3.82 -10.17
C SER A 88 -23.17 -3.83 -11.23
N ILE A 89 -23.42 -3.20 -12.39
CA ILE A 89 -22.44 -3.08 -13.47
C ILE A 89 -21.24 -2.23 -13.02
N ASN A 90 -21.50 -1.06 -12.41
CA ASN A 90 -20.43 -0.17 -11.94
C ASN A 90 -19.55 -0.84 -10.88
N ASN A 91 -20.15 -1.54 -9.92
CA ASN A 91 -19.42 -2.31 -8.93
C ASN A 91 -18.56 -3.39 -9.61
N LYS A 92 -19.13 -4.15 -10.55
CA LYS A 92 -18.39 -5.18 -11.28
C LYS A 92 -17.16 -4.62 -12.02
N ILE A 93 -17.34 -3.51 -12.75
CA ILE A 93 -16.23 -2.84 -13.46
C ILE A 93 -15.16 -2.40 -12.48
N THR A 94 -15.56 -1.69 -11.42
CA THR A 94 -14.63 -1.13 -10.44
C THR A 94 -13.80 -2.22 -9.76
N TYR A 95 -14.45 -3.26 -9.22
CA TYR A 95 -13.74 -4.33 -8.53
C TYR A 95 -12.85 -5.18 -9.44
N GLN A 96 -13.22 -5.37 -10.71
CA GLN A 96 -12.36 -6.07 -11.68
C GLN A 96 -11.11 -5.24 -12.02
N VAL A 97 -11.26 -3.94 -12.29
CA VAL A 97 -10.12 -3.04 -12.55
C VAL A 97 -9.18 -2.99 -11.34
N VAL A 98 -9.73 -2.87 -10.15
CA VAL A 98 -8.97 -2.80 -8.90
C VAL A 98 -8.22 -4.11 -8.62
N ARG A 99 -8.88 -5.25 -8.82
CA ARG A 99 -8.23 -6.57 -8.74
C ARG A 99 -7.04 -6.65 -9.67
N ASP A 100 -7.20 -6.23 -10.93
CA ASP A 100 -6.14 -6.31 -11.94
C ASP A 100 -4.96 -5.38 -11.58
N VAL A 101 -5.24 -4.18 -11.04
CA VAL A 101 -4.21 -3.24 -10.57
C VAL A 101 -3.48 -3.81 -9.35
N ARG A 102 -4.20 -4.37 -8.38
CA ARG A 102 -3.60 -4.98 -7.17
C ARG A 102 -2.73 -6.19 -7.51
N ASP A 103 -3.21 -7.07 -8.39
CA ASP A 103 -2.45 -8.23 -8.86
C ASP A 103 -1.15 -7.79 -9.55
N GLN A 104 -1.22 -6.80 -10.45
CA GLN A 104 -0.03 -6.28 -11.12
C GLN A 104 0.95 -5.61 -10.17
N ALA A 105 0.45 -4.84 -9.18
CA ALA A 105 1.30 -4.22 -8.16
C ALA A 105 2.02 -5.29 -7.33
N PHE A 106 1.29 -6.33 -6.88
CA PHE A 106 1.87 -7.43 -6.11
C PHE A 106 2.89 -8.23 -6.92
N ARG A 107 2.57 -8.59 -8.18
CA ARG A 107 3.51 -9.27 -9.08
C ARG A 107 4.76 -8.43 -9.33
N ARG A 108 4.62 -7.11 -9.44
CA ARG A 108 5.76 -6.22 -9.61
C ARG A 108 6.67 -6.25 -8.39
N LEU A 109 6.12 -6.21 -7.18
CA LEU A 109 6.91 -6.30 -5.93
C LEU A 109 7.78 -7.56 -5.87
N GLN A 110 7.28 -8.70 -6.38
CA GLN A 110 8.04 -9.97 -6.36
C GLN A 110 9.27 -9.96 -7.26
N ILE A 111 9.35 -9.05 -8.23
CA ILE A 111 10.43 -8.98 -9.21
C ILE A 111 11.26 -7.69 -9.12
N LEU A 112 10.97 -6.83 -8.13
CA LEU A 112 11.78 -5.63 -7.87
C LEU A 112 13.15 -6.01 -7.30
N PRO A 113 14.20 -5.21 -7.58
CA PRO A 113 15.49 -5.38 -6.94
C PRO A 113 15.38 -5.09 -5.44
N LEU A 114 16.24 -5.72 -4.63
CA LEU A 114 16.25 -5.52 -3.18
C LEU A 114 16.57 -4.06 -2.81
N SER A 115 17.36 -3.36 -3.64
CA SER A 115 17.67 -1.94 -3.50
C SER A 115 16.43 -1.05 -3.45
N TYR A 116 15.35 -1.42 -4.16
CA TYR A 116 14.08 -0.69 -4.07
C TYR A 116 13.42 -0.87 -2.69
N ILE A 117 13.41 -2.11 -2.20
CA ILE A 117 12.80 -2.42 -0.89
C ILE A 117 13.59 -1.77 0.25
N ASP A 118 14.92 -1.83 0.19
CA ASP A 118 15.80 -1.25 1.21
C ASP A 118 15.76 0.30 1.23
N SER A 119 15.47 0.92 0.09
CA SER A 119 15.36 2.39 -0.03
C SER A 119 13.97 2.95 0.34
N HIS A 120 12.97 2.08 0.56
CA HIS A 120 11.60 2.50 0.86
C HIS A 120 11.09 1.83 2.15
N PRO A 121 10.41 2.57 3.05
CA PRO A 121 9.80 1.96 4.23
C PRO A 121 8.77 0.88 3.84
N VAL A 122 8.88 -0.31 4.41
CA VAL A 122 7.98 -1.44 4.12
C VAL A 122 6.51 -1.06 4.35
N GLY A 123 6.20 -0.34 5.44
CA GLY A 123 4.86 0.17 5.71
C GLY A 123 4.32 1.11 4.60
N GLY A 124 5.21 1.89 3.97
CA GLY A 124 4.86 2.73 2.81
C GLY A 124 4.47 1.89 1.59
N ILE A 125 5.23 0.84 1.29
CA ILE A 125 4.94 -0.10 0.18
C ILE A 125 3.61 -0.83 0.43
N VAL A 126 3.39 -1.35 1.64
CA VAL A 126 2.14 -2.01 2.03
C VAL A 126 0.96 -1.06 1.90
N SER A 127 1.10 0.20 2.38
CA SER A 127 0.07 1.22 2.24
C SER A 127 -0.27 1.53 0.78
N GLN A 128 0.71 1.52 -0.14
CA GLN A 128 0.45 1.72 -1.57
C GLN A 128 -0.38 0.58 -2.18
N VAL A 129 -0.14 -0.67 -1.79
CA VAL A 129 -0.85 -1.84 -2.34
C VAL A 129 -2.24 -2.02 -1.74
N ILE A 130 -2.44 -1.59 -0.50
CA ILE A 130 -3.72 -1.74 0.22
C ILE A 130 -4.48 -0.41 0.21
N ALA A 131 -4.06 0.57 1.00
CA ALA A 131 -4.82 1.78 1.24
C ALA A 131 -4.97 2.67 -0.01
N ASP A 132 -3.89 2.85 -0.81
CA ASP A 132 -3.98 3.64 -2.04
C ASP A 132 -4.86 2.98 -3.09
N VAL A 133 -4.85 1.64 -3.18
CA VAL A 133 -5.72 0.90 -4.10
C VAL A 133 -7.19 0.98 -3.65
N ASP A 134 -7.47 0.93 -2.34
CA ASP A 134 -8.83 1.09 -1.81
C ASP A 134 -9.36 2.51 -2.05
N GLN A 135 -8.57 3.54 -1.80
CA GLN A 135 -8.93 4.94 -2.10
C GLN A 135 -9.16 5.17 -3.60
N PHE A 136 -8.38 4.51 -4.46
CA PHE A 136 -8.60 4.52 -5.90
C PHE A 136 -9.92 3.85 -6.27
N THR A 137 -10.30 2.76 -5.59
CA THR A 137 -11.59 2.07 -5.76
C THR A 137 -12.76 3.00 -5.47
N ASP A 138 -12.72 3.66 -4.32
CA ASP A 138 -13.79 4.55 -3.86
C ASP A 138 -13.98 5.73 -4.84
N GLY A 139 -12.87 6.33 -5.27
CA GLY A 139 -12.93 7.43 -6.22
C GLY A 139 -13.41 7.02 -7.63
N LEU A 140 -13.06 5.83 -8.10
CA LEU A 140 -13.60 5.28 -9.34
C LEU A 140 -15.12 5.06 -9.25
N LEU A 141 -15.58 4.47 -8.16
CA LEU A 141 -16.99 4.18 -7.93
C LEU A 141 -17.81 5.46 -7.84
N LEU A 142 -17.32 6.47 -7.09
CA LEU A 142 -17.94 7.79 -7.01
C LEU A 142 -17.93 8.52 -8.36
N GLY A 143 -16.84 8.42 -9.12
CA GLY A 143 -16.74 9.00 -10.44
C GLY A 143 -17.80 8.45 -11.41
N PHE A 144 -17.98 7.13 -11.44
CA PHE A 144 -19.01 6.50 -12.29
C PHE A 144 -20.44 6.78 -11.83
N THR A 145 -20.69 6.69 -10.53
CA THR A 145 -22.08 6.78 -10.02
C THR A 145 -22.57 8.22 -9.87
N GLN A 146 -21.75 9.15 -9.41
CA GLN A 146 -22.19 10.51 -9.09
C GLN A 146 -21.83 11.53 -10.16
N LEU A 147 -20.60 11.52 -10.70
CA LEU A 147 -20.22 12.52 -11.71
C LEU A 147 -21.04 12.35 -12.99
N PHE A 148 -21.17 11.12 -13.48
CA PHE A 148 -21.89 10.82 -14.71
C PHE A 148 -23.39 11.12 -14.56
N THR A 149 -24.00 10.57 -13.51
CA THR A 149 -25.41 10.80 -13.22
C THR A 149 -25.70 12.30 -12.98
N GLY A 150 -24.81 13.00 -12.27
CA GLY A 150 -24.92 14.43 -12.01
C GLY A 150 -24.94 15.28 -13.29
N VAL A 151 -23.98 15.02 -14.21
CA VAL A 151 -23.93 15.73 -15.50
C VAL A 151 -25.17 15.46 -16.34
N VAL A 152 -25.59 14.20 -16.45
CA VAL A 152 -26.81 13.83 -17.21
C VAL A 152 -28.05 14.45 -16.57
N THR A 153 -28.13 14.51 -15.23
CA THR A 153 -29.23 15.16 -14.51
C THR A 153 -29.28 16.66 -14.80
N ILE A 154 -28.16 17.36 -14.77
CA ILE A 154 -28.10 18.81 -15.09
C ILE A 154 -28.60 19.05 -16.52
N LEU A 155 -28.06 18.32 -17.50
CA LEU A 155 -28.45 18.50 -18.91
C LEU A 155 -29.91 18.10 -19.16
N GLY A 156 -30.34 16.98 -18.60
CA GLY A 156 -31.72 16.49 -18.73
C GLY A 156 -32.73 17.45 -18.09
N THR A 157 -32.46 17.90 -16.85
CA THR A 157 -33.33 18.84 -16.13
C THR A 157 -33.46 20.15 -16.88
N LEU A 158 -32.34 20.67 -17.41
CA LEU A 158 -32.36 21.89 -18.24
C LEU A 158 -33.20 21.69 -19.51
N GLY A 159 -33.05 20.53 -20.18
CA GLY A 159 -33.89 20.19 -21.37
C GLY A 159 -35.39 20.17 -21.05
N PHE A 160 -35.77 19.51 -19.94
CA PHE A 160 -37.17 19.48 -19.50
C PHE A 160 -37.70 20.88 -19.11
N MET A 161 -36.92 21.71 -18.42
CA MET A 161 -37.28 23.06 -18.05
C MET A 161 -37.50 23.95 -19.29
N LEU A 162 -36.57 23.85 -20.27
CA LEU A 162 -36.69 24.60 -21.54
C LEU A 162 -37.91 24.17 -22.34
N SER A 163 -38.31 22.90 -22.30
CA SER A 163 -39.51 22.40 -22.99
C SER A 163 -40.81 22.90 -22.37
N ILE A 164 -40.83 23.22 -21.07
CA ILE A 164 -42.04 23.74 -20.40
C ILE A 164 -42.12 25.26 -20.54
N ARG A 165 -41.07 25.99 -20.13
CA ARG A 165 -41.08 27.48 -20.22
C ARG A 165 -39.62 28.02 -20.23
N PRO A 166 -39.07 28.44 -21.39
CA PRO A 166 -37.68 28.91 -21.50
C PRO A 166 -37.38 30.13 -20.62
N GLY A 167 -38.33 31.05 -20.43
CA GLY A 167 -38.14 32.24 -19.60
C GLY A 167 -37.91 31.92 -18.12
N ILE A 168 -38.60 30.92 -17.56
CA ILE A 168 -38.39 30.47 -16.16
C ILE A 168 -37.10 29.64 -16.04
N ALA A 169 -36.78 28.83 -17.05
CA ALA A 169 -35.51 28.12 -17.11
C ALA A 169 -34.30 29.08 -17.06
N ALA A 170 -34.39 30.22 -17.76
CA ALA A 170 -33.37 31.26 -17.74
C ALA A 170 -33.13 31.82 -16.32
N VAL A 171 -34.19 32.01 -15.51
CA VAL A 171 -34.09 32.46 -14.11
C VAL A 171 -33.25 31.48 -13.30
N VAL A 172 -33.50 30.17 -13.44
CA VAL A 172 -32.75 29.13 -12.73
C VAL A 172 -31.28 29.13 -13.16
N VAL A 173 -31.01 29.18 -14.47
CA VAL A 173 -29.64 29.17 -15.02
C VAL A 173 -28.83 30.39 -14.56
N VAL A 174 -29.45 31.58 -14.49
CA VAL A 174 -28.77 32.81 -14.05
C VAL A 174 -28.51 32.81 -12.54
N LEU A 175 -29.41 32.26 -11.73
CA LEU A 175 -29.26 32.27 -10.26
C LEU A 175 -28.39 31.10 -9.73
N THR A 176 -28.30 29.98 -10.42
CA THR A 176 -27.53 28.81 -9.95
C THR A 176 -26.03 29.09 -9.75
N PRO A 177 -25.32 29.88 -10.59
CA PRO A 177 -23.92 30.23 -10.34
C PRO A 177 -23.68 30.88 -8.99
N LEU A 178 -24.67 31.51 -8.37
CA LEU A 178 -24.59 32.09 -7.03
C LEU A 178 -24.29 31.00 -5.99
N SER A 179 -24.91 29.82 -6.11
CA SER A 179 -24.63 28.65 -5.26
C SER A 179 -23.19 28.22 -5.37
N PHE A 180 -22.65 28.19 -6.59
CA PHE A 180 -21.24 27.83 -6.82
C PHE A 180 -20.25 28.85 -6.25
N VAL A 181 -20.54 30.15 -6.37
CA VAL A 181 -19.72 31.23 -5.79
C VAL A 181 -19.68 31.10 -4.28
N VAL A 182 -20.84 30.88 -3.63
CA VAL A 182 -20.91 30.69 -2.17
C VAL A 182 -20.14 29.43 -1.73
N ALA A 183 -20.36 28.30 -2.41
CA ALA A 183 -19.65 27.05 -2.11
C ALA A 183 -18.13 27.22 -2.27
N ARG A 184 -17.68 27.86 -3.34
CA ARG A 184 -16.24 28.15 -3.57
C ARG A 184 -15.65 29.07 -2.51
N PHE A 185 -16.36 30.11 -2.12
CA PHE A 185 -15.93 31.04 -1.07
C PHE A 185 -15.70 30.29 0.25
N ILE A 186 -16.66 29.46 0.66
CA ILE A 186 -16.56 28.67 1.88
C ILE A 186 -15.41 27.66 1.77
N ALA A 187 -15.33 26.90 0.67
CA ALA A 187 -14.29 25.90 0.46
C ALA A 187 -12.87 26.48 0.53
N THR A 188 -12.64 27.64 -0.10
CA THR A 188 -11.31 28.28 -0.07
C THR A 188 -10.92 28.74 1.33
N HIS A 189 -11.86 29.24 2.14
CA HIS A 189 -11.58 29.65 3.53
C HIS A 189 -11.43 28.44 4.45
N THR A 190 -12.15 27.37 4.22
CA THR A 190 -12.10 26.15 5.04
C THR A 190 -10.81 25.35 4.79
N TYR A 191 -10.25 25.43 3.59
CA TYR A 191 -9.04 24.67 3.21
C TYR A 191 -7.84 24.89 4.15
N SER A 192 -7.59 26.14 4.57
CA SER A 192 -6.48 26.46 5.47
C SER A 192 -6.65 25.81 6.85
N PHE A 193 -7.89 25.74 7.37
CA PHE A 193 -8.21 25.09 8.63
C PHE A 193 -8.09 23.56 8.54
N PHE A 194 -8.53 22.95 7.44
CA PHE A 194 -8.33 21.52 7.20
C PHE A 194 -6.86 21.14 7.09
N LYS A 195 -6.06 21.96 6.42
CA LYS A 195 -4.61 21.75 6.33
C LYS A 195 -3.97 21.78 7.73
N GLN A 196 -4.30 22.79 8.52
CA GLN A 196 -3.80 22.94 9.90
C GLN A 196 -4.23 21.77 10.80
N GLN A 197 -5.49 21.34 10.69
CA GLN A 197 -6.02 20.16 11.39
C GLN A 197 -5.27 18.89 11.00
N SER A 198 -5.01 18.69 9.70
CA SER A 198 -4.27 17.53 9.20
C SER A 198 -2.83 17.49 9.69
N GLU A 199 -2.14 18.64 9.69
CA GLU A 199 -0.77 18.77 10.19
C GLU A 199 -0.70 18.48 11.70
N THR A 200 -1.60 19.06 12.50
CA THR A 200 -1.66 18.83 13.96
C THR A 200 -2.06 17.40 14.30
N ARG A 201 -2.95 16.78 13.51
CA ARG A 201 -3.30 15.36 13.68
C ARG A 201 -2.10 14.46 13.37
N GLY A 202 -1.32 14.79 12.35
CA GLY A 202 -0.07 14.09 12.03
C GLY A 202 0.93 14.16 13.19
N GLU A 203 1.11 15.33 13.79
CA GLU A 203 1.94 15.55 14.99
C GLU A 203 1.46 14.69 16.16
N GLN A 204 0.14 14.68 16.43
CA GLN A 204 -0.46 13.87 17.49
C GLN A 204 -0.23 12.37 17.26
N THR A 205 -0.45 11.89 16.03
CA THR A 205 -0.26 10.48 15.69
C THR A 205 1.19 10.06 15.86
N ALA A 206 2.14 10.88 15.37
CA ALA A 206 3.58 10.60 15.52
C ALA A 206 3.98 10.57 17.01
N PHE A 207 3.46 11.48 17.82
CA PHE A 207 3.72 11.50 19.26
C PHE A 207 3.17 10.26 19.98
N ILE A 208 1.94 9.84 19.64
CA ILE A 208 1.34 8.61 20.21
C ILE A 208 2.17 7.38 19.82
N ASP A 209 2.55 7.26 18.55
CA ASP A 209 3.35 6.12 18.05
C ASP A 209 4.72 6.04 18.75
N GLU A 210 5.41 7.18 18.89
CA GLU A 210 6.68 7.27 19.61
C GLU A 210 6.53 6.88 21.09
N MET A 211 5.51 7.38 21.78
CA MET A 211 5.33 7.11 23.21
C MET A 211 4.86 5.67 23.47
N LEU A 212 3.98 5.11 22.64
CA LEU A 212 3.54 3.72 22.77
C LEU A 212 4.67 2.75 22.42
N GLY A 213 5.41 3.00 21.34
CA GLY A 213 6.56 2.19 20.95
C GLY A 213 7.63 2.13 22.04
N ASN A 214 7.81 3.23 22.79
CA ASN A 214 8.80 3.34 23.86
C ASN A 214 8.18 3.31 25.27
N GLN A 215 6.98 2.73 25.44
CA GLN A 215 6.25 2.75 26.72
C GLN A 215 7.07 2.20 27.91
N LYS A 216 7.91 1.18 27.67
CA LYS A 216 8.80 0.64 28.70
C LYS A 216 9.81 1.68 29.20
N VAL A 217 10.35 2.49 28.28
CA VAL A 217 11.31 3.57 28.59
C VAL A 217 10.58 4.68 29.35
N VAL A 218 9.41 5.09 28.88
CA VAL A 218 8.56 6.10 29.54
C VAL A 218 8.33 5.73 31.00
N LYS A 219 7.92 4.47 31.27
CA LYS A 219 7.70 3.95 32.62
C LYS A 219 8.98 3.86 33.44
N ALA A 220 10.09 3.39 32.84
CA ALA A 220 11.36 3.27 33.53
C ALA A 220 11.91 4.62 34.04
N PHE A 221 11.61 5.70 33.33
CA PHE A 221 12.05 7.05 33.69
C PHE A 221 10.95 7.90 34.37
N GLY A 222 9.75 7.35 34.63
CA GLY A 222 8.64 8.04 35.31
C GLY A 222 8.17 9.31 34.57
N GLN A 223 8.17 9.27 33.22
CA GLN A 223 7.82 10.44 32.39
C GLN A 223 6.35 10.48 31.96
N GLU A 224 5.48 9.65 32.54
CA GLU A 224 4.06 9.55 32.16
C GLU A 224 3.34 10.89 32.26
N ALA A 225 3.50 11.60 33.40
CA ALA A 225 2.82 12.86 33.63
C ALA A 225 3.23 13.94 32.61
N LYS A 226 4.53 14.03 32.29
CA LYS A 226 5.03 14.99 31.30
C LYS A 226 4.56 14.66 29.89
N ASN A 227 4.43 13.38 29.55
CA ASN A 227 3.91 12.95 28.27
C ASN A 227 2.41 13.25 28.13
N VAL A 228 1.64 13.10 29.22
CA VAL A 228 0.23 13.51 29.24
C VAL A 228 0.10 15.01 29.04
N GLU A 229 0.90 15.82 29.73
CA GLU A 229 0.89 17.28 29.57
C GLU A 229 1.17 17.69 28.11
N LYS A 230 2.19 17.09 27.48
CA LYS A 230 2.52 17.35 26.08
C LYS A 230 1.43 16.86 25.12
N PHE A 231 0.83 15.71 25.40
CA PHE A 231 -0.31 15.21 24.63
C PHE A 231 -1.50 16.17 24.72
N ASP A 232 -1.82 16.66 25.93
CA ASP A 232 -2.92 17.60 26.16
C ASP A 232 -2.72 18.92 25.41
N GLU A 233 -1.48 19.44 25.36
CA GLU A 233 -1.15 20.62 24.56
C GLU A 233 -1.44 20.42 23.07
N ILE A 234 -0.97 19.28 22.50
CA ILE A 234 -1.22 18.94 21.10
C ILE A 234 -2.72 18.73 20.86
N ASN A 235 -3.39 18.03 21.76
CA ASN A 235 -4.80 17.70 21.68
C ASN A 235 -5.69 18.96 21.78
N GLU A 236 -5.34 19.93 22.62
CA GLU A 236 -6.03 21.22 22.71
C GLU A 236 -5.89 22.02 21.40
N ARG A 237 -4.67 22.06 20.82
CA ARG A 237 -4.44 22.70 19.51
C ARG A 237 -5.27 22.00 18.42
N LEU A 238 -5.28 20.68 18.41
CA LEU A 238 -6.08 19.89 17.47
C LEU A 238 -7.58 20.17 17.66
N GLY A 239 -8.06 20.22 18.90
CA GLY A 239 -9.44 20.55 19.22
C GLY A 239 -9.85 21.92 18.67
N LYS A 240 -9.02 22.95 18.87
CA LYS A 240 -9.27 24.31 18.35
C LYS A 240 -9.28 24.34 16.81
N CYS A 241 -8.34 23.67 16.17
CA CYS A 241 -8.30 23.59 14.69
C CYS A 241 -9.48 22.79 14.14
N SER A 242 -9.83 21.67 14.78
CA SER A 242 -10.94 20.81 14.38
C SER A 242 -12.29 21.53 14.51
N LEU A 243 -12.49 22.26 15.63
CA LEU A 243 -13.71 23.04 15.83
C LEU A 243 -13.90 24.08 14.71
N LYS A 244 -12.84 24.83 14.36
CA LYS A 244 -12.91 25.82 13.28
C LYS A 244 -13.14 25.15 11.95
N SER A 245 -12.43 24.08 11.64
CA SER A 245 -12.58 23.32 10.40
C SER A 245 -14.00 22.79 10.22
N ILE A 246 -14.55 22.14 11.26
CA ILE A 246 -15.91 21.58 11.25
C ILE A 246 -16.96 22.69 11.17
N PHE A 247 -16.80 23.79 11.93
CA PHE A 247 -17.71 24.93 11.91
C PHE A 247 -17.83 25.52 10.50
N TYR A 248 -16.71 25.90 9.88
CA TYR A 248 -16.73 26.46 8.52
C TYR A 248 -17.22 25.46 7.48
N SER A 249 -16.82 24.20 7.60
CA SER A 249 -17.31 23.15 6.69
C SER A 249 -18.83 22.94 6.82
N SER A 250 -19.37 22.97 8.03
CA SER A 250 -20.79 22.77 8.28
C SER A 250 -21.65 23.92 7.74
N LEU A 251 -21.09 25.13 7.53
CA LEU A 251 -21.79 26.25 6.91
C LEU A 251 -22.09 26.01 5.42
N THR A 252 -21.37 25.10 4.76
CA THR A 252 -21.56 24.82 3.32
C THR A 252 -23.00 24.40 3.01
N ASN A 253 -23.54 23.43 3.76
CA ASN A 253 -24.90 22.93 3.53
C ASN A 253 -26.00 23.96 3.82
N PRO A 254 -26.04 24.68 4.96
CA PRO A 254 -27.01 25.72 5.19
C PRO A 254 -26.96 26.86 4.16
N CYS A 255 -25.75 27.33 3.82
CA CYS A 255 -25.60 28.44 2.86
C CYS A 255 -26.02 28.04 1.44
N THR A 256 -25.66 26.85 0.96
CA THR A 256 -26.09 26.35 -0.34
C THR A 256 -27.60 26.09 -0.36
N ARG A 257 -28.18 25.54 0.72
CA ARG A 257 -29.64 25.39 0.85
C ARG A 257 -30.37 26.74 0.84
N PHE A 258 -29.80 27.75 1.52
CA PHE A 258 -30.38 29.10 1.48
C PHE A 258 -30.43 29.65 0.05
N VAL A 259 -29.32 29.54 -0.71
CA VAL A 259 -29.29 29.98 -2.11
C VAL A 259 -30.29 29.18 -2.95
N ASN A 260 -30.36 27.85 -2.78
CA ASN A 260 -31.31 27.01 -3.48
C ASN A 260 -32.78 27.40 -3.19
N ASN A 261 -33.08 27.74 -1.94
CA ASN A 261 -34.40 28.23 -1.55
C ASN A 261 -34.71 29.61 -2.15
N VAL A 262 -33.70 30.48 -2.31
CA VAL A 262 -33.86 31.77 -3.03
C VAL A 262 -34.18 31.50 -4.52
N VAL A 263 -33.47 30.56 -5.17
CA VAL A 263 -33.74 30.12 -6.53
C VAL A 263 -35.17 29.58 -6.63
N TYR A 264 -35.54 28.70 -5.69
CA TYR A 264 -36.89 28.11 -5.63
C TYR A 264 -37.97 29.19 -5.47
N ALA A 265 -37.79 30.16 -4.57
CA ALA A 265 -38.71 31.27 -4.36
C ALA A 265 -38.83 32.17 -5.61
N ALA A 266 -37.71 32.46 -6.28
CA ALA A 266 -37.70 33.24 -7.53
C ALA A 266 -38.46 32.51 -8.66
N VAL A 267 -38.28 31.19 -8.78
CA VAL A 267 -39.01 30.34 -9.74
C VAL A 267 -40.52 30.32 -9.40
N ALA A 268 -40.84 30.17 -8.10
CA ALA A 268 -42.24 30.19 -7.63
C ALA A 268 -42.93 31.51 -7.96
N LEU A 269 -42.27 32.65 -7.65
CA LEU A 269 -42.81 33.98 -7.94
C LEU A 269 -42.95 34.22 -9.43
N ALA A 270 -41.90 33.99 -10.22
CA ALA A 270 -41.95 34.16 -11.68
C ALA A 270 -42.99 33.26 -12.33
N GLY A 271 -43.06 32.00 -11.88
CA GLY A 271 -44.04 31.03 -12.38
C GLY A 271 -45.48 31.37 -12.00
N ALA A 272 -45.74 31.86 -10.77
CA ALA A 272 -47.04 32.31 -10.34
C ALA A 272 -47.50 33.54 -11.15
N LEU A 273 -46.63 34.52 -11.38
CA LEU A 273 -46.91 35.68 -12.22
C LEU A 273 -47.25 35.26 -13.66
N VAL A 274 -46.51 34.32 -14.23
CA VAL A 274 -46.82 33.78 -15.58
C VAL A 274 -48.14 33.01 -15.59
N CYS A 275 -48.43 32.24 -14.52
CA CYS A 275 -49.70 31.51 -14.40
C CYS A 275 -50.88 32.46 -14.39
N VAL A 276 -50.82 33.52 -13.59
CA VAL A 276 -51.87 34.55 -13.54
C VAL A 276 -52.00 35.33 -14.89
N ALA A 277 -50.84 35.72 -15.45
CA ALA A 277 -50.84 36.47 -16.73
C ALA A 277 -51.32 35.65 -17.95
N SER A 278 -51.14 34.31 -17.89
CA SER A 278 -51.60 33.41 -18.95
C SER A 278 -53.03 32.88 -18.75
N ALA A 279 -53.65 33.19 -17.61
CA ALA A 279 -55.04 32.81 -17.35
C ALA A 279 -56.00 33.45 -18.42
N GLY A 280 -56.77 32.62 -19.13
CA GLY A 280 -57.66 33.07 -20.23
C GLY A 280 -56.98 33.06 -21.60
N THR A 281 -55.73 32.71 -21.77
CA THR A 281 -55.11 32.52 -23.10
C THR A 281 -55.40 31.12 -23.65
N ALA A 282 -55.19 30.91 -24.95
CA ALA A 282 -55.44 29.62 -25.63
C ALA A 282 -54.53 28.48 -25.11
N ALA A 283 -53.37 28.80 -24.45
CA ALA A 283 -52.48 27.85 -23.86
C ALA A 283 -52.03 28.36 -22.47
N PRO A 284 -52.85 28.20 -21.42
CA PRO A 284 -52.53 28.69 -20.09
C PRO A 284 -51.39 27.90 -19.49
N PHE A 285 -50.50 28.59 -18.78
CA PHE A 285 -49.48 27.95 -17.96
C PHE A 285 -50.14 27.47 -16.66
N THR A 286 -50.20 26.15 -16.45
CA THR A 286 -50.94 25.51 -15.37
C THR A 286 -50.20 25.47 -14.03
N VAL A 287 -50.95 25.28 -12.92
CA VAL A 287 -50.39 25.06 -11.59
C VAL A 287 -49.55 23.78 -11.57
N GLY A 288 -50.00 22.75 -12.30
CA GLY A 288 -49.25 21.51 -12.45
C GLY A 288 -47.90 21.71 -13.17
N SER A 289 -47.86 22.53 -14.22
CA SER A 289 -46.63 22.91 -14.92
C SER A 289 -45.68 23.70 -14.01
N LEU A 290 -46.22 24.59 -13.16
CA LEU A 290 -45.41 25.29 -12.13
C LEU A 290 -44.83 24.32 -11.11
N SER A 291 -45.60 23.36 -10.62
CA SER A 291 -45.14 22.32 -9.68
C SER A 291 -44.00 21.48 -10.28
N ALA A 292 -44.13 21.11 -11.57
CA ALA A 292 -43.06 20.40 -12.27
C ALA A 292 -41.79 21.25 -12.37
N LEU A 293 -41.89 22.54 -12.71
CA LEU A 293 -40.73 23.44 -12.77
C LEU A 293 -40.05 23.65 -11.40
N LEU A 294 -40.80 23.74 -10.32
CA LEU A 294 -40.28 23.82 -8.97
C LEU A 294 -39.50 22.54 -8.58
N SER A 295 -40.03 21.37 -8.98
CA SER A 295 -39.34 20.10 -8.78
C SER A 295 -38.02 20.04 -9.57
N TYR A 296 -38.03 20.56 -10.82
CA TYR A 296 -36.79 20.62 -11.63
C TYR A 296 -35.79 21.63 -11.10
N ALA A 297 -36.20 22.77 -10.57
CA ALA A 297 -35.31 23.73 -9.95
C ALA A 297 -34.52 23.09 -8.80
N ASN A 298 -35.18 22.28 -7.97
CA ASN A 298 -34.53 21.50 -6.92
C ASN A 298 -33.58 20.42 -7.49
N GLN A 299 -34.02 19.67 -8.50
CA GLN A 299 -33.20 18.60 -9.10
C GLN A 299 -32.00 19.15 -9.87
N TYR A 300 -32.12 20.34 -10.48
CA TYR A 300 -31.02 21.00 -11.18
C TYR A 300 -29.92 21.48 -10.25
N THR A 301 -30.25 22.00 -9.07
CA THR A 301 -29.28 22.55 -8.13
C THR A 301 -28.54 21.48 -7.30
N LYS A 302 -29.17 20.33 -7.09
CA LYS A 302 -28.63 19.25 -6.27
C LYS A 302 -27.23 18.73 -6.73
N PRO A 303 -27.00 18.37 -8.00
CA PRO A 303 -25.70 17.88 -8.47
C PRO A 303 -24.58 18.92 -8.32
N PHE A 304 -24.84 20.22 -8.37
CA PHE A 304 -23.83 21.25 -8.18
C PHE A 304 -23.23 21.24 -6.77
N ASN A 305 -24.03 20.85 -5.76
CA ASN A 305 -23.55 20.72 -4.38
C ASN A 305 -22.71 19.44 -4.19
N GLU A 306 -23.04 18.37 -4.92
CA GLU A 306 -22.38 17.07 -4.84
C GLU A 306 -21.07 17.02 -5.66
N ILE A 307 -21.03 17.67 -6.82
CA ILE A 307 -19.87 17.66 -7.75
C ILE A 307 -18.58 18.10 -7.07
N SER A 308 -18.63 19.09 -6.18
CA SER A 308 -17.41 19.57 -5.50
C SER A 308 -16.75 18.48 -4.66
N GLY A 309 -17.55 17.70 -3.92
CA GLY A 309 -17.06 16.55 -3.15
C GLY A 309 -16.49 15.45 -4.04
N VAL A 310 -17.23 15.10 -5.09
CA VAL A 310 -16.83 14.07 -6.06
C VAL A 310 -15.52 14.43 -6.78
N VAL A 311 -15.34 15.69 -7.17
CA VAL A 311 -14.09 16.15 -7.81
C VAL A 311 -12.91 16.01 -6.85
N THR A 312 -13.08 16.34 -5.57
CA THR A 312 -12.03 16.19 -4.56
C THR A 312 -11.67 14.72 -4.37
N GLU A 313 -12.64 13.83 -4.22
CA GLU A 313 -12.43 12.39 -4.09
C GLU A 313 -11.76 11.79 -5.34
N LEU A 314 -12.17 12.23 -6.52
CA LEU A 314 -11.53 11.81 -7.77
C LEU A 314 -10.07 12.26 -7.86
N GLN A 315 -9.75 13.47 -7.41
CA GLN A 315 -8.36 13.95 -7.34
C GLN A 315 -7.53 13.13 -6.35
N ASN A 316 -8.07 12.80 -5.17
CA ASN A 316 -7.43 11.93 -4.20
C ASN A 316 -7.18 10.54 -4.80
N ALA A 317 -8.19 9.95 -5.43
CA ALA A 317 -8.09 8.66 -6.10
C ALA A 317 -7.04 8.65 -7.22
N LEU A 318 -6.97 9.70 -8.04
CA LEU A 318 -5.94 9.84 -9.07
C LEU A 318 -4.54 10.00 -8.49
N ALA A 319 -4.39 10.69 -7.35
CA ALA A 319 -3.12 10.78 -6.65
C ALA A 319 -2.66 9.43 -6.11
N CYS A 320 -3.57 8.66 -5.49
CA CYS A 320 -3.32 7.30 -5.03
C CYS A 320 -2.97 6.37 -6.21
N ALA A 321 -3.77 6.37 -7.27
CA ALA A 321 -3.49 5.63 -8.50
C ALA A 321 -2.12 5.97 -9.10
N SER A 322 -1.71 7.23 -9.05
CA SER A 322 -0.39 7.66 -9.54
C SER A 322 0.75 7.00 -8.76
N ARG A 323 0.63 6.85 -7.43
CA ARG A 323 1.63 6.16 -6.61
C ARG A 323 1.68 4.67 -6.94
N VAL A 324 0.53 4.01 -7.03
CA VAL A 324 0.44 2.59 -7.42
C VAL A 324 1.01 2.36 -8.82
N PHE A 325 0.68 3.22 -9.79
CA PHE A 325 1.22 3.08 -11.16
C PHE A 325 2.72 3.40 -11.27
N LYS A 326 3.28 4.18 -10.36
CA LYS A 326 4.75 4.32 -10.25
C LYS A 326 5.37 3.02 -9.80
N LEU A 327 4.83 2.39 -8.74
CA LEU A 327 5.28 1.08 -8.27
C LEU A 327 5.21 0.02 -9.39
N ILE A 328 4.09 -0.05 -10.13
CA ILE A 328 3.93 -0.99 -11.25
C ILE A 328 4.95 -0.71 -12.38
N ALA A 329 5.29 0.55 -12.59
CA ALA A 329 6.21 1.00 -13.64
C ALA A 329 7.69 0.91 -13.26
N GLU A 330 7.99 0.68 -11.96
CA GLU A 330 9.38 0.51 -11.52
C GLU A 330 10.07 -0.61 -12.31
N PRO A 331 11.32 -0.41 -12.75
CA PRO A 331 12.03 -1.44 -13.49
C PRO A 331 12.20 -2.71 -12.63
N PRO A 332 11.94 -3.90 -13.19
CA PRO A 332 12.21 -5.14 -12.48
C PRO A 332 13.72 -5.32 -12.29
N GLN A 333 14.10 -6.20 -11.39
CA GLN A 333 15.49 -6.65 -11.31
C GLN A 333 15.96 -7.08 -12.70
N ALA A 334 17.15 -6.65 -13.10
CA ALA A 334 17.74 -7.06 -14.38
C ALA A 334 17.68 -8.60 -14.51
N PRO A 335 17.15 -9.14 -15.61
CA PRO A 335 17.11 -10.60 -15.81
C PRO A 335 18.53 -11.16 -15.82
N ASP A 336 18.66 -12.46 -15.54
CA ASP A 336 19.93 -13.14 -15.76
C ASP A 336 20.27 -13.13 -17.25
N ASP A 337 21.56 -13.13 -17.58
CA ASP A 337 22.02 -13.21 -18.96
C ASP A 337 21.45 -14.45 -19.66
N ARG A 338 21.19 -14.36 -20.96
CA ARG A 338 20.64 -15.49 -21.72
C ARG A 338 21.54 -16.72 -21.71
N ASP A 339 22.84 -16.51 -21.65
CA ASP A 339 23.87 -17.55 -21.62
C ASP A 339 24.42 -17.76 -20.20
N ALA A 340 23.69 -17.31 -19.16
CA ALA A 340 24.10 -17.48 -17.77
C ALA A 340 24.25 -18.96 -17.43
N ARG A 341 25.40 -19.31 -16.89
CA ARG A 341 25.71 -20.67 -16.45
C ARG A 341 24.83 -21.09 -15.29
N VAL A 342 24.30 -22.30 -15.33
CA VAL A 342 23.70 -22.95 -14.17
C VAL A 342 24.83 -23.56 -13.34
N LEU A 343 24.97 -23.12 -12.08
CA LEU A 343 25.96 -23.62 -11.15
C LEU A 343 25.44 -24.90 -10.48
N GLU A 344 25.94 -26.05 -10.92
CA GLU A 344 25.64 -27.34 -10.33
C GLU A 344 26.85 -27.82 -9.50
N ASN A 345 26.59 -28.34 -8.28
CA ASN A 345 27.58 -28.96 -7.42
C ASN A 345 28.86 -28.13 -7.22
N ALA A 346 28.75 -26.90 -6.76
CA ALA A 346 29.89 -26.06 -6.46
C ALA A 346 30.80 -26.74 -5.41
N ALA A 347 32.12 -26.67 -5.60
CA ALA A 347 33.08 -27.10 -4.59
C ALA A 347 33.23 -26.10 -3.44
N GLY A 348 32.88 -24.83 -3.71
CA GLY A 348 32.91 -23.74 -2.75
C GLY A 348 34.12 -22.81 -2.88
N GLN A 349 34.74 -22.74 -4.07
CA GLN A 349 35.73 -21.72 -4.36
C GLN A 349 35.07 -20.36 -4.61
N VAL A 350 35.54 -19.31 -3.91
CA VAL A 350 35.02 -17.94 -4.06
C VAL A 350 36.19 -16.96 -4.20
N ASP A 351 36.15 -16.15 -5.24
CA ASP A 351 37.15 -15.14 -5.52
C ASP A 351 36.50 -13.76 -5.65
N ILE A 352 37.07 -12.75 -5.03
CA ILE A 352 36.71 -11.35 -5.18
C ILE A 352 37.94 -10.59 -5.66
N ASP A 353 37.83 -9.95 -6.82
CA ASP A 353 38.92 -9.18 -7.43
C ASP A 353 38.52 -7.72 -7.55
N ARG A 354 39.22 -6.87 -6.80
CA ARG A 354 39.09 -5.41 -6.80
C ARG A 354 37.64 -4.92 -6.77
N ALA A 355 36.78 -5.61 -6.02
CA ALA A 355 35.39 -5.25 -5.92
C ALA A 355 35.21 -3.89 -5.25
N ALA A 356 34.36 -3.05 -5.86
CA ALA A 356 33.87 -1.81 -5.29
C ALA A 356 32.35 -1.78 -5.30
N PHE A 357 31.77 -1.18 -4.26
CA PHE A 357 30.31 -1.08 -4.12
C PHE A 357 29.88 0.09 -3.25
N ALA A 358 28.80 0.77 -3.64
CA ALA A 358 28.13 1.80 -2.87
C ALA A 358 26.59 1.61 -2.93
N TYR A 359 25.90 1.75 -1.80
CA TYR A 359 24.43 1.82 -1.79
C TYR A 359 23.93 3.15 -2.37
N SER A 360 24.73 4.20 -2.26
CA SER A 360 24.47 5.51 -2.83
C SER A 360 25.76 6.00 -3.50
N PRO A 361 25.70 6.54 -4.74
CA PRO A 361 26.89 7.00 -5.46
C PRO A 361 27.77 7.99 -4.68
N ASP A 362 27.16 8.78 -3.78
CA ASP A 362 27.84 9.78 -2.97
C ASP A 362 28.57 9.21 -1.73
N ARG A 363 28.40 7.91 -1.44
CA ARG A 363 28.98 7.27 -0.26
C ARG A 363 29.54 5.89 -0.61
N PRO A 364 30.77 5.80 -1.14
CA PRO A 364 31.43 4.53 -1.35
C PRO A 364 31.55 3.79 -0.01
N LEU A 365 31.27 2.49 -0.02
CA LEU A 365 31.31 1.66 1.18
C LEU A 365 32.38 0.57 1.09
N ILE A 366 32.52 -0.04 -0.08
CA ILE A 366 33.56 -1.05 -0.34
C ILE A 366 34.40 -0.54 -1.49
N GLU A 367 35.74 -0.54 -1.31
CA GLU A 367 36.69 -0.13 -2.31
C GLU A 367 37.85 -1.11 -2.38
N ASN A 368 38.18 -1.56 -3.61
CA ASN A 368 39.32 -2.45 -3.88
C ASN A 368 39.37 -3.71 -2.98
N LEU A 369 38.23 -4.33 -2.75
CA LEU A 369 38.14 -5.56 -1.94
C LEU A 369 38.71 -6.73 -2.73
N ASN A 370 39.71 -7.43 -2.14
CA ASN A 370 40.30 -8.61 -2.71
C ASN A 370 40.23 -9.76 -1.71
N LEU A 371 39.76 -10.92 -2.16
CA LEU A 371 39.60 -12.10 -1.33
C LEU A 371 39.71 -13.35 -2.19
N HIS A 372 40.45 -14.34 -1.71
CA HIS A 372 40.55 -15.66 -2.33
C HIS A 372 40.24 -16.74 -1.27
N VAL A 373 39.20 -17.53 -1.53
CA VAL A 373 38.68 -18.57 -0.62
C VAL A 373 38.76 -19.93 -1.32
N LYS A 374 39.39 -20.87 -0.67
CA LYS A 374 39.48 -22.26 -1.13
C LYS A 374 38.26 -23.06 -0.66
N PRO A 375 37.87 -24.13 -1.36
CA PRO A 375 36.82 -25.03 -0.94
C PRO A 375 37.02 -25.52 0.50
N GLY A 376 35.97 -25.56 1.29
CA GLY A 376 35.94 -26.05 2.66
C GLY A 376 36.54 -25.12 3.71
N GLN A 377 37.03 -23.93 3.36
CA GLN A 377 37.57 -22.96 4.32
C GLN A 377 36.46 -22.28 5.15
N ARG A 378 36.78 -22.01 6.41
CA ARG A 378 35.99 -21.21 7.34
C ARG A 378 36.54 -19.78 7.40
N ILE A 379 35.77 -18.81 6.97
CA ILE A 379 36.14 -17.40 6.90
C ILE A 379 35.39 -16.62 7.95
N ALA A 380 36.07 -16.09 8.96
CA ALA A 380 35.50 -15.20 9.95
C ALA A 380 35.64 -13.75 9.50
N ILE A 381 34.53 -13.03 9.42
CA ILE A 381 34.47 -11.61 9.06
C ILE A 381 34.30 -10.83 10.36
N VAL A 382 35.29 -10.03 10.72
CA VAL A 382 35.32 -9.24 11.95
C VAL A 382 35.54 -7.77 11.66
N GLY A 383 35.02 -6.90 12.51
CA GLY A 383 35.15 -5.44 12.37
C GLY A 383 34.03 -4.68 13.07
N PRO A 384 34.17 -3.38 13.25
CA PRO A 384 33.16 -2.55 13.89
C PRO A 384 31.83 -2.54 13.14
N THR A 385 30.77 -2.09 13.80
CA THR A 385 29.46 -1.90 13.16
C THR A 385 29.59 -0.90 12.02
N GLY A 386 28.95 -1.19 10.88
CA GLY A 386 28.98 -0.31 9.71
C GLY A 386 30.19 -0.46 8.78
N CYS A 387 31.15 -1.35 9.08
CA CYS A 387 32.35 -1.53 8.23
C CYS A 387 32.11 -2.31 6.92
N GLY A 388 30.88 -2.77 6.62
CA GLY A 388 30.56 -3.45 5.36
C GLY A 388 30.41 -4.97 5.44
N LYS A 389 30.38 -5.60 6.62
CA LYS A 389 30.25 -7.08 6.77
C LYS A 389 28.98 -7.63 6.07
N THR A 390 27.83 -7.08 6.38
CA THR A 390 26.54 -7.45 5.74
C THR A 390 26.54 -7.14 4.25
N THR A 391 27.21 -6.07 3.84
CA THR A 391 27.34 -5.72 2.43
C THR A 391 28.14 -6.76 1.66
N LEU A 392 29.22 -7.28 2.23
CA LEU A 392 29.98 -8.38 1.64
C LEU A 392 29.08 -9.61 1.42
N ILE A 393 28.26 -9.98 2.41
CA ILE A 393 27.28 -11.07 2.28
C ILE A 393 26.29 -10.78 1.13
N ASN A 394 25.77 -9.57 1.04
CA ASN A 394 24.83 -9.17 -0.01
C ASN A 394 25.44 -9.29 -1.41
N LEU A 395 26.74 -9.02 -1.56
CA LEU A 395 27.47 -9.19 -2.82
C LEU A 395 27.71 -10.68 -3.15
N LEU A 396 28.06 -11.51 -2.16
CA LEU A 396 28.23 -12.97 -2.34
C LEU A 396 26.91 -13.64 -2.83
N MET A 397 25.77 -13.22 -2.25
CA MET A 397 24.43 -13.72 -2.62
C MET A 397 23.88 -13.06 -3.90
N ARG A 398 24.64 -12.12 -4.49
CA ARG A 398 24.18 -11.32 -5.61
C ARG A 398 22.79 -10.71 -5.35
N PHE A 399 22.57 -10.17 -4.14
CA PHE A 399 21.44 -9.28 -3.84
C PHE A 399 21.67 -7.91 -4.48
N TYR A 400 22.96 -7.53 -4.59
CA TYR A 400 23.46 -6.38 -5.30
C TYR A 400 24.60 -6.82 -6.22
N ASP A 401 24.72 -6.19 -7.38
CA ASP A 401 25.87 -6.35 -8.25
C ASP A 401 26.96 -5.33 -7.86
N VAL A 402 28.24 -5.68 -8.04
CA VAL A 402 29.36 -4.77 -7.77
C VAL A 402 29.42 -3.64 -8.80
N ASP A 403 29.82 -2.44 -8.36
CA ASP A 403 30.00 -1.28 -9.23
C ASP A 403 31.29 -1.40 -10.07
N ALA A 404 32.34 -2.00 -9.51
CA ALA A 404 33.59 -2.30 -10.21
C ALA A 404 34.20 -3.60 -9.68
N GLY A 405 35.10 -4.20 -10.44
CA GLY A 405 35.69 -5.49 -10.12
C GLY A 405 34.75 -6.67 -10.36
N ALA A 406 35.00 -7.78 -9.69
CA ALA A 406 34.22 -9.00 -9.86
C ALA A 406 34.11 -9.80 -8.56
N VAL A 407 32.99 -10.50 -8.41
CA VAL A 407 32.81 -11.60 -7.45
C VAL A 407 32.61 -12.86 -8.27
N SER A 408 33.43 -13.89 -8.06
CA SER A 408 33.40 -15.12 -8.83
C SER A 408 33.19 -16.34 -7.93
N VAL A 409 32.43 -17.29 -8.41
CA VAL A 409 32.25 -18.62 -7.80
C VAL A 409 32.65 -19.67 -8.81
N GLU A 410 33.50 -20.62 -8.40
CA GLU A 410 34.08 -21.63 -9.31
C GLU A 410 34.71 -21.00 -10.54
N GLY A 411 35.43 -19.87 -10.38
CA GLY A 411 36.10 -19.15 -11.47
C GLY A 411 35.15 -18.42 -12.44
N THR A 412 33.84 -18.44 -12.20
CA THR A 412 32.84 -17.73 -13.02
C THR A 412 32.28 -16.54 -12.28
N ASP A 413 32.31 -15.36 -12.89
CA ASP A 413 31.70 -14.15 -12.31
C ASP A 413 30.20 -14.39 -12.04
N VAL A 414 29.76 -14.03 -10.84
CA VAL A 414 28.37 -14.22 -10.39
C VAL A 414 27.36 -13.54 -11.31
N ARG A 415 27.76 -12.53 -12.08
CA ARG A 415 26.91 -11.84 -13.07
C ARG A 415 26.55 -12.77 -14.24
N HIS A 416 27.40 -13.73 -14.55
CA HIS A 416 27.22 -14.74 -15.61
C HIS A 416 26.72 -16.10 -15.09
N ILE A 417 26.31 -16.16 -13.80
CA ILE A 417 25.64 -17.33 -13.20
C ILE A 417 24.17 -16.99 -12.97
N THR A 418 23.26 -17.95 -13.21
CA THR A 418 21.85 -17.71 -12.86
C THR A 418 21.68 -17.50 -11.35
N ARG A 419 20.98 -16.46 -10.93
CA ARG A 419 20.78 -16.14 -9.49
C ARG A 419 20.17 -17.31 -8.72
N ARG A 420 19.27 -18.05 -9.36
CA ARG A 420 18.64 -19.23 -8.75
C ARG A 420 19.66 -20.32 -8.42
N SER A 421 20.54 -20.67 -9.35
CA SER A 421 21.54 -21.69 -9.11
C SER A 421 22.64 -21.21 -8.15
N LEU A 422 23.07 -19.95 -8.24
CA LEU A 422 24.01 -19.35 -7.31
C LEU A 422 23.49 -19.46 -5.86
N ARG A 423 22.26 -18.98 -5.63
CA ARG A 423 21.63 -18.97 -4.29
C ARG A 423 21.29 -20.36 -3.78
N ALA A 424 21.02 -21.33 -4.65
CA ALA A 424 20.80 -22.72 -4.27
C ALA A 424 22.08 -23.39 -3.71
N ASN A 425 23.25 -22.87 -4.07
CA ASN A 425 24.55 -23.34 -3.53
C ASN A 425 24.95 -22.65 -2.22
N TYR A 426 24.15 -21.69 -1.69
CA TYR A 426 24.37 -21.04 -0.41
C TYR A 426 23.27 -21.38 0.60
N GLY A 427 23.66 -21.75 1.82
CA GLY A 427 22.76 -21.78 2.97
C GLY A 427 23.00 -20.56 3.84
N MET A 428 21.95 -19.83 4.17
CA MET A 428 22.05 -18.57 4.89
C MET A 428 21.29 -18.61 6.22
N VAL A 429 21.98 -18.43 7.35
CA VAL A 429 21.40 -18.18 8.67
C VAL A 429 21.62 -16.72 9.01
N LEU A 430 20.53 -15.95 9.06
CA LEU A 430 20.54 -14.54 9.41
C LEU A 430 20.49 -14.33 10.93
N GLN A 431 20.91 -13.14 11.36
CA GLN A 431 20.74 -12.68 12.74
C GLN A 431 19.26 -12.65 13.14
N GLU A 432 18.42 -12.12 12.26
CA GLU A 432 16.96 -12.14 12.43
C GLU A 432 16.40 -13.47 11.92
N THR A 433 15.84 -14.24 12.85
CA THR A 433 15.21 -15.53 12.53
C THR A 433 13.81 -15.31 11.98
N TRP A 434 13.61 -15.54 10.69
CA TRP A 434 12.28 -15.45 10.09
C TRP A 434 11.61 -16.83 9.98
N LEU A 435 10.39 -16.91 10.51
CA LEU A 435 9.51 -18.06 10.39
C LEU A 435 8.16 -17.62 9.82
N LYS A 436 7.70 -18.35 8.79
CA LYS A 436 6.40 -18.13 8.15
C LYS A 436 5.28 -18.59 9.10
N ALA A 437 4.16 -17.87 9.14
CA ALA A 437 2.93 -18.38 9.73
C ALA A 437 2.51 -19.69 9.03
N GLY A 438 2.33 -20.76 9.80
CA GLY A 438 2.04 -22.11 9.31
C GLY A 438 2.58 -23.17 10.26
N THR A 439 2.69 -24.42 9.82
CA THR A 439 3.20 -25.51 10.68
C THR A 439 4.72 -25.47 10.79
N VAL A 440 5.26 -26.11 11.84
CA VAL A 440 6.71 -26.32 11.99
C VAL A 440 7.24 -27.07 10.75
N ARG A 441 6.53 -28.08 10.27
CA ARG A 441 6.87 -28.85 9.06
C ARG A 441 6.99 -27.95 7.83
N GLU A 442 5.99 -27.10 7.54
CA GLU A 442 6.02 -26.16 6.41
C GLU A 442 7.21 -25.21 6.46
N ASN A 443 7.62 -24.81 7.65
CA ASN A 443 8.81 -23.98 7.84
C ASN A 443 10.11 -24.71 7.57
N LEU A 444 10.20 -26.00 7.90
CA LEU A 444 11.40 -26.81 7.68
C LEU A 444 11.62 -27.13 6.22
N ILE A 445 10.56 -27.52 5.49
CA ILE A 445 10.65 -27.95 4.08
C ILE A 445 10.74 -26.78 3.08
N LEU A 446 10.83 -25.54 3.54
CA LEU A 446 10.83 -24.34 2.68
C LEU A 446 11.90 -24.40 1.58
N GLY A 447 13.06 -24.98 1.87
CA GLY A 447 14.16 -25.15 0.91
C GLY A 447 14.14 -26.48 0.15
N LYS A 448 13.41 -27.51 0.64
CA LYS A 448 13.28 -28.84 0.06
C LYS A 448 11.84 -29.36 0.24
N PRO A 449 10.90 -28.93 -0.63
CA PRO A 449 9.47 -29.27 -0.49
C PRO A 449 9.15 -30.78 -0.58
N ASP A 450 10.02 -31.56 -1.20
CA ASP A 450 9.91 -33.00 -1.40
C ASP A 450 10.62 -33.85 -0.34
N ALA A 451 11.02 -33.22 0.78
CA ALA A 451 11.70 -33.92 1.88
C ALA A 451 10.79 -34.95 2.56
N THR A 452 11.34 -36.15 2.80
CA THR A 452 10.64 -37.19 3.55
C THR A 452 10.60 -36.90 5.06
N ASP A 453 9.69 -37.56 5.79
CA ASP A 453 9.60 -37.41 7.25
C ASP A 453 10.88 -37.84 7.96
N GLU A 454 11.56 -38.87 7.44
CA GLU A 454 12.83 -39.35 7.96
C GLU A 454 13.92 -38.31 7.78
N GLU A 455 14.00 -37.65 6.63
CA GLU A 455 14.95 -36.56 6.37
C GLU A 455 14.70 -35.36 7.27
N ILE A 456 13.44 -34.96 7.46
CA ILE A 456 13.03 -33.85 8.35
C ILE A 456 13.46 -34.15 9.79
N VAL A 457 13.17 -35.37 10.26
CA VAL A 457 13.53 -35.77 11.63
C VAL A 457 15.05 -35.87 11.79
N ALA A 458 15.78 -36.38 10.79
CA ALA A 458 17.24 -36.44 10.82
C ALA A 458 17.88 -35.05 10.91
N ALA A 459 17.43 -34.11 10.06
CA ALA A 459 17.88 -32.71 10.06
C ALA A 459 17.59 -32.04 11.41
N CYS A 460 16.40 -32.23 11.97
CA CYS A 460 16.01 -31.69 13.27
C CYS A 460 16.80 -32.30 14.44
N LYS A 461 17.20 -33.58 14.36
CA LYS A 461 18.10 -34.20 15.36
C LYS A 461 19.49 -33.60 15.28
N ALA A 462 20.04 -33.46 14.08
CA ALA A 462 21.34 -32.85 13.84
C ALA A 462 21.40 -31.39 14.33
N ALA A 463 20.32 -30.62 14.09
CA ALA A 463 20.16 -29.26 14.58
C ALA A 463 19.79 -29.16 16.07
N HIS A 464 19.67 -30.26 16.82
CA HIS A 464 19.15 -30.27 18.19
C HIS A 464 17.73 -29.70 18.38
N ALA A 465 16.94 -29.61 17.33
CA ALA A 465 15.56 -29.08 17.33
C ALA A 465 14.51 -30.15 17.69
N HIS A 466 14.72 -31.42 17.33
CA HIS A 466 13.76 -32.50 17.50
C HIS A 466 13.18 -32.63 18.91
N SER A 467 14.03 -32.44 19.94
CA SER A 467 13.62 -32.63 21.33
C SER A 467 12.60 -31.63 21.85
N PHE A 468 12.64 -30.39 21.35
CA PHE A 468 11.64 -29.39 21.73
C PHE A 468 10.39 -29.48 20.83
N ILE A 469 10.57 -29.80 19.53
CA ILE A 469 9.44 -29.97 18.60
C ILE A 469 8.48 -31.06 19.11
N LYS A 470 9.00 -32.20 19.58
CA LYS A 470 8.19 -33.26 20.18
C LYS A 470 7.38 -32.85 21.42
N ARG A 471 7.75 -31.77 22.09
CA ARG A 471 7.04 -31.23 23.26
C ARG A 471 5.99 -30.21 22.92
N LEU A 472 5.92 -29.80 21.66
CA LEU A 472 4.83 -28.95 21.17
C LEU A 472 3.53 -29.79 21.10
N PRO A 473 2.37 -29.16 21.22
CA PRO A 473 1.08 -29.87 21.28
C PRO A 473 0.88 -30.89 20.16
N ASP A 474 1.16 -30.49 18.90
CA ASP A 474 1.00 -31.32 17.70
C ASP A 474 2.36 -31.67 17.04
N GLY A 475 3.46 -31.54 17.78
CA GLY A 475 4.80 -31.85 17.29
C GLY A 475 5.16 -31.04 16.03
N TYR A 476 5.50 -31.73 14.93
CA TYR A 476 5.85 -31.12 13.65
C TYR A 476 4.69 -30.39 12.95
N ASP A 477 3.44 -30.76 13.27
CA ASP A 477 2.25 -30.17 12.68
C ASP A 477 1.68 -29.04 13.55
N THR A 478 2.38 -28.67 14.64
CA THR A 478 2.04 -27.49 15.45
C THR A 478 2.09 -26.24 14.61
N VAL A 479 0.98 -25.48 14.60
CA VAL A 479 0.88 -24.20 13.92
C VAL A 479 1.58 -23.12 14.74
N ILE A 480 2.52 -22.43 14.13
CA ILE A 480 3.23 -21.27 14.68
C ILE A 480 2.72 -20.00 13.99
N GLY A 481 2.47 -18.94 14.79
CA GLY A 481 2.07 -17.63 14.27
C GLY A 481 3.19 -16.89 13.56
N GLU A 482 2.90 -15.66 13.16
CA GLU A 482 3.90 -14.76 12.56
C GLU A 482 5.12 -14.65 13.49
N ASP A 483 6.30 -14.60 12.89
CA ASP A 483 7.61 -14.56 13.59
C ASP A 483 7.81 -15.65 14.65
N GLY A 484 7.17 -16.81 14.48
CA GLY A 484 7.35 -17.96 15.35
C GLY A 484 6.57 -17.92 16.67
N GLY A 485 5.69 -16.94 16.87
CA GLY A 485 4.73 -16.90 17.97
C GLY A 485 5.33 -17.18 19.36
N GLN A 486 4.95 -18.32 19.98
CA GLN A 486 5.36 -18.70 21.34
C GLN A 486 6.77 -19.30 21.45
N LEU A 487 7.51 -19.48 20.35
CA LEU A 487 8.85 -20.04 20.37
C LEU A 487 9.87 -19.05 20.93
N SER A 488 10.81 -19.54 21.76
CA SER A 488 11.94 -18.72 22.20
C SER A 488 12.88 -18.40 21.03
N GLN A 489 13.67 -17.34 21.14
CA GLN A 489 14.61 -16.93 20.10
C GLN A 489 15.59 -18.07 19.74
N GLY A 490 16.08 -18.82 20.73
CA GLY A 490 16.92 -19.98 20.48
C GLY A 490 16.21 -21.12 19.75
N GLN A 491 14.93 -21.38 20.04
CA GLN A 491 14.14 -22.38 19.32
C GLN A 491 13.90 -21.97 17.86
N LYS A 492 13.61 -20.69 17.61
CA LYS A 492 13.49 -20.15 16.24
C LYS A 492 14.79 -20.35 15.46
N GLN A 493 15.93 -20.03 16.07
CA GLN A 493 17.24 -20.20 15.44
C GLN A 493 17.55 -21.68 15.13
N LEU A 494 17.24 -22.61 16.06
CA LEU A 494 17.39 -24.04 15.80
C LEU A 494 16.51 -24.54 14.64
N LEU A 495 15.31 -24.00 14.46
CA LEU A 495 14.47 -24.29 13.28
C LEU A 495 15.07 -23.75 11.99
N CYS A 496 15.62 -22.53 12.00
CA CYS A 496 16.32 -21.98 10.83
C CYS A 496 17.56 -22.81 10.45
N ILE A 497 18.33 -23.29 11.45
CA ILE A 497 19.46 -24.21 11.23
C ILE A 497 18.96 -25.55 10.66
N ALA A 498 17.88 -26.13 11.22
CA ALA A 498 17.33 -27.40 10.75
C ALA A 498 16.84 -27.30 9.28
N ARG A 499 16.25 -26.16 8.90
CA ARG A 499 15.88 -25.85 7.52
C ARG A 499 17.07 -25.95 6.55
N ILE A 500 18.22 -25.42 6.94
CA ILE A 500 19.42 -25.46 6.12
C ILE A 500 20.06 -26.84 6.14
N MET A 501 20.06 -27.52 7.30
CA MET A 501 20.55 -28.91 7.40
C MET A 501 19.75 -29.90 6.53
N LEU A 502 18.52 -29.58 6.19
CA LEU A 502 17.70 -30.39 5.28
C LEU A 502 18.19 -30.29 3.82
N CYS A 503 18.74 -29.14 3.42
CA CYS A 503 19.28 -28.90 2.07
C CYS A 503 20.79 -29.11 1.97
N LEU A 504 21.52 -28.78 3.02
CA LEU A 504 22.99 -28.84 3.18
C LEU A 504 23.78 -28.40 1.93
N PRO A 505 23.69 -27.14 1.51
CA PRO A 505 24.43 -26.65 0.35
C PRO A 505 25.95 -26.60 0.62
N PRO A 506 26.80 -26.54 -0.44
CA PRO A 506 28.27 -26.58 -0.29
C PRO A 506 28.87 -25.31 0.33
N MET A 507 28.15 -24.20 0.30
CA MET A 507 28.60 -22.92 0.88
C MET A 507 27.60 -22.42 1.91
N LEU A 508 28.09 -21.81 2.98
CA LEU A 508 27.29 -21.32 4.09
C LEU A 508 27.61 -19.85 4.39
N ILE A 509 26.59 -19.11 4.78
CA ILE A 509 26.69 -17.76 5.32
C ILE A 509 25.99 -17.75 6.68
N LEU A 510 26.75 -17.45 7.73
CA LEU A 510 26.26 -17.47 9.10
C LEU A 510 26.44 -16.08 9.73
N ASP A 511 25.33 -15.50 10.19
CA ASP A 511 25.36 -14.26 10.97
C ASP A 511 25.11 -14.60 12.45
N GLU A 512 26.15 -14.47 13.28
CA GLU A 512 26.26 -15.04 14.61
C GLU A 512 25.83 -14.03 15.71
N ALA A 513 24.60 -13.56 15.70
CA ALA A 513 24.08 -12.74 16.80
C ALA A 513 23.17 -13.55 17.74
N THR A 514 23.70 -13.90 18.91
CA THR A 514 23.00 -14.73 19.92
C THR A 514 22.88 -14.03 21.27
N SER A 515 22.88 -12.71 21.29
CA SER A 515 22.91 -11.89 22.53
C SER A 515 21.71 -12.08 23.48
N SER A 516 20.68 -12.82 23.08
CA SER A 516 19.42 -12.97 23.84
C SER A 516 19.04 -14.44 24.10
N ILE A 517 20.01 -15.38 24.04
CA ILE A 517 19.74 -16.82 24.12
C ILE A 517 20.35 -17.37 25.41
N ASP A 518 19.64 -18.29 26.08
CA ASP A 518 20.16 -18.98 27.26
C ASP A 518 21.40 -19.86 26.93
N THR A 519 22.33 -19.97 27.86
CA THR A 519 23.59 -20.65 27.68
C THR A 519 23.45 -22.11 27.21
N ARG A 520 22.42 -22.82 27.66
CA ARG A 520 22.21 -24.24 27.27
C ARG A 520 21.78 -24.36 25.81
N THR A 521 20.91 -23.50 25.36
CA THR A 521 20.45 -23.45 23.95
C THR A 521 21.58 -22.94 23.06
N GLU A 522 22.37 -22.00 23.55
CA GLU A 522 23.55 -21.48 22.87
C GLU A 522 24.56 -22.59 22.54
N ILE A 523 24.90 -23.45 23.50
CA ILE A 523 25.78 -24.60 23.27
C ILE A 523 25.22 -25.55 22.19
N ARG A 524 23.91 -25.75 22.15
CA ARG A 524 23.29 -26.57 21.11
C ARG A 524 23.37 -25.93 19.73
N ILE A 525 23.15 -24.62 19.63
CA ILE A 525 23.28 -23.85 18.39
C ILE A 525 24.72 -23.95 17.89
N GLN A 526 25.73 -23.77 18.76
CA GLN A 526 27.11 -23.86 18.38
C GLN A 526 27.49 -25.26 17.88
N LYS A 527 27.02 -26.33 18.54
CA LYS A 527 27.21 -27.70 18.05
C LYS A 527 26.58 -27.93 16.69
N ALA A 528 25.35 -27.40 16.49
CA ALA A 528 24.65 -27.50 15.23
C ALA A 528 25.40 -26.75 14.11
N PHE A 529 25.94 -25.56 14.39
CA PHE A 529 26.79 -24.82 13.45
C PHE A 529 28.03 -25.60 13.08
N ASN A 530 28.76 -26.14 14.07
CA ASN A 530 29.96 -26.91 13.81
C ASN A 530 29.69 -28.11 12.90
N THR A 531 28.64 -28.88 13.17
CA THR A 531 28.22 -30.00 12.32
C THR A 531 27.83 -29.53 10.91
N MET A 532 27.15 -28.38 10.78
CA MET A 532 26.76 -27.85 9.49
C MET A 532 27.94 -27.35 8.64
N MET A 533 28.99 -26.82 9.29
CA MET A 533 30.19 -26.28 8.64
C MET A 533 31.18 -27.36 8.16
N GLU A 534 31.10 -28.59 8.65
CA GLU A 534 32.06 -29.65 8.32
C GLU A 534 32.15 -29.87 6.79
N GLY A 535 33.35 -29.68 6.23
CA GLY A 535 33.64 -29.86 4.81
C GLY A 535 33.04 -28.83 3.87
N ARG A 536 32.54 -27.68 4.38
CA ARG A 536 31.86 -26.63 3.58
C ARG A 536 32.56 -25.29 3.71
N THR A 537 32.57 -24.56 2.60
CA THR A 537 33.06 -23.19 2.61
C THR A 537 32.07 -22.30 3.38
N THR A 538 32.52 -21.65 4.43
CA THR A 538 31.65 -20.94 5.35
C THR A 538 32.14 -19.52 5.60
N PHE A 539 31.26 -18.54 5.36
CA PHE A 539 31.45 -17.13 5.72
C PHE A 539 30.68 -16.85 7.00
N ILE A 540 31.39 -16.39 8.04
CA ILE A 540 30.81 -16.18 9.36
C ILE A 540 31.00 -14.72 9.75
N VAL A 541 29.91 -13.98 9.96
CA VAL A 541 29.98 -12.70 10.66
C VAL A 541 30.11 -12.98 12.13
N ALA A 542 31.37 -12.99 12.58
CA ALA A 542 31.71 -13.50 13.89
C ALA A 542 31.56 -12.41 14.96
N HIS A 543 30.76 -12.71 15.97
CA HIS A 543 30.62 -11.93 17.20
C HIS A 543 31.15 -12.68 18.44
N ARG A 544 31.72 -13.87 18.23
CA ARG A 544 32.23 -14.75 19.31
C ARG A 544 33.68 -15.10 19.11
N LEU A 545 34.39 -15.14 20.24
CA LEU A 545 35.78 -15.47 20.26
C LEU A 545 36.09 -16.90 19.78
N SER A 546 35.26 -17.87 20.18
CA SER A 546 35.42 -19.28 19.77
C SER A 546 35.39 -19.44 18.26
N THR A 547 34.41 -18.84 17.61
CA THR A 547 34.24 -18.89 16.16
C THR A 547 35.38 -18.21 15.41
N ILE A 548 35.86 -17.08 15.93
CA ILE A 548 37.02 -16.37 15.36
C ILE A 548 38.29 -17.20 15.43
N ARG A 549 38.53 -17.88 16.56
CA ARG A 549 39.74 -18.71 16.77
C ARG A 549 39.76 -19.97 15.91
N GLU A 550 38.61 -20.55 15.63
CA GLU A 550 38.49 -21.79 14.85
C GLU A 550 38.40 -21.53 13.32
N ALA A 551 38.46 -20.28 12.89
CA ALA A 551 38.41 -19.90 11.48
C ALA A 551 39.79 -20.11 10.81
N ASP A 552 39.80 -20.66 9.59
CA ASP A 552 41.00 -20.81 8.77
C ASP A 552 41.54 -19.46 8.29
N VAL A 553 40.64 -18.51 8.06
CA VAL A 553 40.95 -17.15 7.62
C VAL A 553 40.07 -16.14 8.37
N ILE A 554 40.69 -15.14 8.93
CA ILE A 554 40.00 -13.99 9.54
C ILE A 554 40.17 -12.80 8.62
N LEU A 555 39.05 -12.23 8.18
CA LEU A 555 39.01 -10.98 7.44
C LEU A 555 38.66 -9.83 8.40
N VAL A 556 39.60 -8.94 8.58
CA VAL A 556 39.44 -7.78 9.45
C VAL A 556 39.02 -6.61 8.59
N MET A 557 37.78 -6.21 8.73
CA MET A 557 37.19 -5.11 7.95
C MET A 557 37.14 -3.81 8.75
N ARG A 558 37.53 -2.72 8.11
CA ARG A 558 37.41 -1.38 8.65
C ARG A 558 37.13 -0.40 7.50
N ASP A 559 36.14 0.44 7.67
CA ASP A 559 35.76 1.49 6.71
C ASP A 559 35.67 0.97 5.26
N GLY A 560 35.07 -0.23 5.08
CA GLY A 560 34.84 -0.84 3.77
C GLY A 560 36.06 -1.57 3.15
N HIS A 561 37.19 -1.60 3.84
CA HIS A 561 38.41 -2.27 3.36
C HIS A 561 38.76 -3.47 4.22
N ILE A 562 39.41 -4.49 3.62
CA ILE A 562 40.10 -5.51 4.37
C ILE A 562 41.45 -4.92 4.79
N VAL A 563 41.59 -4.60 6.07
CA VAL A 563 42.83 -4.02 6.63
C VAL A 563 43.85 -5.06 7.04
N GLU A 564 43.36 -6.25 7.45
CA GLU A 564 44.21 -7.39 7.81
C GLU A 564 43.53 -8.70 7.39
N GLN A 565 44.36 -9.68 7.01
CA GLN A 565 43.91 -11.03 6.68
C GLN A 565 44.95 -12.04 7.18
N GLY A 566 44.49 -13.16 7.75
CA GLY A 566 45.33 -14.23 8.26
C GLY A 566 44.60 -15.13 9.26
N ASP A 567 45.31 -16.04 9.87
CA ASP A 567 44.80 -16.83 10.99
C ASP A 567 44.91 -16.08 12.33
N HIS A 568 44.32 -16.62 13.38
CA HIS A 568 44.24 -16.00 14.69
C HIS A 568 45.63 -15.69 15.27
N GLU A 569 46.58 -16.64 15.20
CA GLU A 569 47.90 -16.52 15.80
C GLU A 569 48.74 -15.46 15.04
N THR A 570 48.74 -15.54 13.73
CA THR A 570 49.46 -14.59 12.87
C THR A 570 48.99 -13.17 13.07
N LEU A 571 47.66 -12.94 13.17
CA LEU A 571 47.11 -11.62 13.35
C LEU A 571 47.36 -11.04 14.75
N LEU A 572 47.39 -11.89 15.79
CA LEU A 572 47.79 -11.45 17.14
C LEU A 572 49.25 -11.04 17.19
N GLN A 573 50.14 -11.81 16.55
CA GLN A 573 51.59 -11.52 16.50
C GLN A 573 51.90 -10.19 15.78
N LYS A 574 51.11 -9.85 14.74
CA LYS A 574 51.22 -8.57 14.02
C LYS A 574 50.92 -7.36 14.90
N ASN A 575 50.22 -7.55 16.03
CA ASN A 575 49.83 -6.52 16.99
C ASN A 575 49.12 -5.32 16.30
N GLY A 576 48.35 -5.61 15.26
CA GLY A 576 47.63 -4.65 14.42
C GLY A 576 46.23 -4.31 14.93
N PHE A 577 45.33 -4.01 14.00
CA PHE A 577 43.95 -3.66 14.33
C PHE A 577 43.16 -4.84 14.93
N TYR A 578 43.41 -6.07 14.42
CA TYR A 578 42.83 -7.29 14.99
C TYR A 578 43.21 -7.49 16.46
N ALA A 579 44.48 -7.37 16.78
CA ALA A 579 44.96 -7.54 18.17
C ALA A 579 44.34 -6.49 19.11
N LYS A 580 44.17 -5.26 18.65
CA LYS A 580 43.48 -4.21 19.43
C LYS A 580 42.00 -4.54 19.63
N LEU A 581 41.31 -4.99 18.57
CA LEU A 581 39.88 -5.39 18.61
C LEU A 581 39.72 -6.59 19.58
N TYR A 582 40.58 -7.59 19.46
CA TYR A 582 40.57 -8.75 20.31
C TYR A 582 40.76 -8.37 21.79
N ASN A 583 41.77 -7.57 22.11
CA ASN A 583 42.07 -7.16 23.48
C ASN A 583 40.96 -6.27 24.07
N SER A 584 40.28 -5.46 23.25
CA SER A 584 39.19 -4.59 23.72
C SER A 584 37.87 -5.31 23.94
N GLN A 585 37.61 -6.39 23.22
CA GLN A 585 36.32 -7.10 23.27
C GLN A 585 36.36 -8.42 24.04
N PHE A 586 37.54 -9.08 24.12
CA PHE A 586 37.64 -10.46 24.56
C PHE A 586 38.75 -10.74 25.57
N ALA A 587 39.63 -9.81 25.84
CA ALA A 587 40.75 -9.99 26.79
C ALA A 587 40.49 -9.35 28.17
N ALA A 588 39.23 -9.06 28.52
CA ALA A 588 38.83 -8.54 29.81
C ALA A 588 38.48 -9.67 30.78
#